data_477ac55c4d6c6fa4a89ed0459ea0b23c
#
_entry.id   477ac55c4d6c6fa4a89ed0459ea0b23c
#
_cell.length_a   1.000
_cell.length_b   1.000
_cell.length_c   1.000
_cell.angle_alpha   90.00
_cell.angle_beta   90.00
_cell.angle_gamma   90.00
#
_symmetry.space_group_name_H-M   'P 1'
#
loop_
_entity.id
_entity.type
_entity.pdbx_description
1 polymer ?
#
loop_
_entity_poly.entity_id
_entity_poly.type
_entity_poly.pdbx_seq_one_letter_code
_entity_poly.pdbx_strand_id
1 'polypeptide(L)'
;EQLKENNWYGVFIAGMIVIAAAVKSAQLPFSSWMPRAMEGPTSSSAIFYGSLSVHIGVFLLIRTYPYWESLLSIKLLIIFIGLATAIIANGIAGVQSSVKTQIAYSSISQIGLMFIEVASGLHVLALIHFAGNAFLRTYQLLVSPSVLSYLTHNMFYHFKPAVINGNIAGNSFKNSLYILNIKEWNIDFLLYRYLWSPFKWIGNKLNFLINKWVIIVLILLYVTGLSINEFREYISIDIIDLLPFIYSFAGLLLILRSFVERGEAIQAWILVISGQLFITLSVVLLNEDFGYHHIILFLSGSLTAAIIGYICLKKMKALDNNVILNLYHGYIYEHPNFGFVFLLCCLGIIGLPFTPTFIGIDLLFNHIH
;
A
#
# COMPACT_ATOMS: atom_id res chain seq x y z
N GLU A 1 -8.73 -18.37 21.09
CA GLU A 1 -9.99 -18.66 21.83
C GLU A 1 -10.79 -17.39 22.07
N GLN A 2 -10.21 -16.28 22.55
CA GLN A 2 -10.91 -14.99 22.77
C GLN A 2 -11.59 -14.41 21.51
N LEU A 3 -11.05 -14.65 20.31
CA LEU A 3 -11.65 -14.21 19.04
C LEU A 3 -12.90 -15.03 18.66
N LYS A 4 -13.05 -16.26 19.16
CA LYS A 4 -14.23 -17.09 18.94
C LYS A 4 -15.39 -16.71 19.85
N GLU A 5 -15.12 -16.16 21.04
CA GLU A 5 -16.14 -15.75 22.00
C GLU A 5 -16.80 -14.42 21.66
N ASN A 6 -16.08 -13.48 21.00
CA ASN A 6 -16.58 -12.16 20.62
C ASN A 6 -16.69 -12.02 19.10
N ASN A 7 -17.81 -12.48 18.54
CA ASN A 7 -18.06 -12.56 17.09
C ASN A 7 -17.81 -11.22 16.35
N TRP A 8 -18.03 -10.08 16.98
CA TRP A 8 -17.82 -8.76 16.38
C TRP A 8 -16.35 -8.40 16.16
N TYR A 9 -15.50 -8.63 17.16
CA TYR A 9 -14.05 -8.40 17.01
C TYR A 9 -13.43 -9.34 15.98
N GLY A 10 -13.87 -10.60 15.97
CA GLY A 10 -13.42 -11.59 14.98
C GLY A 10 -13.79 -11.16 13.56
N VAL A 11 -15.00 -10.69 13.32
CA VAL A 11 -15.46 -10.18 12.02
C VAL A 11 -14.66 -8.93 11.61
N PHE A 12 -14.40 -8.01 12.54
CA PHE A 12 -13.64 -6.79 12.24
C PHE A 12 -12.18 -7.12 11.83
N ILE A 13 -11.49 -7.94 12.62
CA ILE A 13 -10.09 -8.34 12.33
C ILE A 13 -10.02 -9.12 11.01
N ALA A 14 -10.92 -10.10 10.82
CA ALA A 14 -10.97 -10.85 9.58
C ALA A 14 -11.29 -9.95 8.37
N GLY A 15 -12.16 -8.97 8.54
CA GLY A 15 -12.45 -7.96 7.52
C GLY A 15 -11.20 -7.14 7.13
N MET A 16 -10.39 -6.73 8.11
CA MET A 16 -9.13 -6.03 7.84
C MET A 16 -8.11 -6.92 7.10
N ILE A 17 -8.03 -8.20 7.43
CA ILE A 17 -7.20 -9.18 6.70
C ILE A 17 -7.68 -9.30 5.25
N VAL A 18 -8.98 -9.38 5.01
CA VAL A 18 -9.54 -9.44 3.65
C VAL A 18 -9.22 -8.18 2.86
N ILE A 19 -9.33 -6.99 3.47
CA ILE A 19 -8.96 -5.73 2.83
C ILE A 19 -7.47 -5.73 2.47
N ALA A 20 -6.60 -6.12 3.40
CA ALA A 20 -5.16 -6.21 3.16
C ALA A 20 -4.83 -7.17 1.99
N ALA A 21 -5.47 -8.35 1.97
CA ALA A 21 -5.34 -9.32 0.89
C ALA A 21 -5.85 -8.75 -0.45
N ALA A 22 -6.99 -8.08 -0.46
CA ALA A 22 -7.58 -7.47 -1.66
C ALA A 22 -6.70 -6.35 -2.22
N VAL A 23 -6.17 -5.46 -1.38
CA VAL A 23 -5.24 -4.40 -1.79
C VAL A 23 -3.99 -5.01 -2.41
N LYS A 24 -3.37 -6.00 -1.75
CA LYS A 24 -2.14 -6.62 -2.22
C LYS A 24 -2.31 -7.43 -3.50
N SER A 25 -3.47 -8.07 -3.67
CA SER A 25 -3.81 -8.86 -4.86
C SER A 25 -4.55 -8.07 -5.94
N ALA A 26 -4.59 -6.75 -5.84
CA ALA A 26 -5.26 -5.87 -6.80
C ALA A 26 -6.73 -6.28 -7.07
N GLN A 27 -7.44 -6.75 -6.03
CA GLN A 27 -8.86 -7.06 -6.14
C GLN A 27 -9.71 -5.80 -6.02
N LEU A 28 -10.92 -5.80 -6.56
CA LEU A 28 -11.82 -4.66 -6.45
C LEU A 28 -12.10 -4.28 -4.99
N PRO A 29 -12.13 -2.96 -4.71
CA PRO A 29 -11.99 -1.83 -5.65
C PRO A 29 -10.53 -1.42 -5.93
N PHE A 30 -9.52 -2.10 -5.45
CA PHE A 30 -8.10 -1.72 -5.48
C PHE A 30 -7.35 -2.23 -6.72
N SER A 31 -8.02 -2.46 -7.85
CA SER A 31 -7.42 -3.12 -9.04
C SER A 31 -6.51 -2.23 -9.88
N SER A 32 -6.67 -0.91 -9.83
CA SER A 32 -6.07 0.04 -10.77
C SER A 32 -4.55 0.23 -10.63
N TRP A 33 -3.96 -0.08 -9.48
CA TRP A 33 -2.53 0.12 -9.26
C TRP A 33 -1.65 -0.87 -10.04
N MET A 34 -2.14 -2.11 -10.26
CA MET A 34 -1.33 -3.17 -10.85
C MET A 34 -0.97 -2.90 -12.32
N PRO A 35 -1.90 -2.51 -13.22
CA PRO A 35 -1.56 -2.16 -14.60
C PRO A 35 -0.58 -0.99 -14.69
N ARG A 36 -0.71 0.02 -13.83
CA ARG A 36 0.22 1.16 -13.76
C ARG A 36 1.60 0.77 -13.27
N ALA A 37 1.69 -0.14 -12.30
CA ALA A 37 2.96 -0.68 -11.84
C ALA A 37 3.72 -1.46 -12.93
N MET A 38 3.02 -1.98 -13.95
CA MET A 38 3.60 -2.69 -15.09
C MET A 38 4.14 -1.78 -16.20
N GLU A 39 4.11 -0.44 -16.06
CA GLU A 39 4.69 0.50 -17.04
C GLU A 39 6.22 0.37 -17.12
N GLY A 40 6.86 -0.16 -16.11
CA GLY A 40 8.30 -0.43 -16.07
C GLY A 40 8.79 -1.51 -17.06
N PRO A 41 10.08 -1.90 -16.97
CA PRO A 41 10.64 -2.95 -17.83
C PRO A 41 9.90 -4.27 -17.74
N THR A 42 9.79 -5.00 -18.87
CA THR A 42 9.03 -6.25 -18.94
C THR A 42 9.56 -7.34 -18.00
N SER A 43 10.87 -7.43 -17.83
CA SER A 43 11.51 -8.40 -16.93
C SER A 43 11.14 -8.17 -15.46
N SER A 44 11.16 -6.92 -14.99
CA SER A 44 10.75 -6.59 -13.62
C SER A 44 9.25 -6.81 -13.43
N SER A 45 8.43 -6.45 -14.43
CA SER A 45 6.99 -6.71 -14.39
C SER A 45 6.66 -8.20 -14.31
N ALA A 46 7.40 -9.03 -15.03
CA ALA A 46 7.21 -10.49 -15.01
C ALA A 46 7.52 -11.10 -13.65
N ILE A 47 8.63 -10.71 -13.01
CA ILE A 47 9.04 -11.26 -11.72
C ILE A 47 8.12 -10.75 -10.61
N PHE A 48 7.92 -9.44 -10.49
CA PHE A 48 7.19 -8.87 -9.36
C PHE A 48 5.68 -9.00 -9.50
N TYR A 49 5.11 -8.69 -10.66
CA TYR A 49 3.66 -8.61 -10.84
C TYR A 49 3.07 -9.84 -11.55
N GLY A 50 3.86 -10.55 -12.34
CA GLY A 50 3.44 -11.81 -12.95
C GLY A 50 3.41 -12.96 -11.94
N SER A 51 4.47 -13.12 -11.13
CA SER A 51 4.64 -14.32 -10.29
C SER A 51 4.41 -14.09 -8.79
N LEU A 52 5.04 -13.08 -8.18
CA LEU A 52 5.13 -13.02 -6.72
C LEU A 52 4.10 -12.10 -6.06
N SER A 53 4.18 -10.80 -6.35
CA SER A 53 3.57 -9.75 -5.51
C SER A 53 2.05 -9.86 -5.41
N VAL A 54 1.36 -10.10 -6.52
CA VAL A 54 -0.11 -10.09 -6.56
C VAL A 54 -0.75 -11.34 -5.97
N HIS A 55 -0.01 -12.44 -5.92
CA HIS A 55 -0.50 -13.70 -5.36
C HIS A 55 -0.35 -13.78 -3.82
N ILE A 56 0.43 -12.86 -3.21
CA ILE A 56 0.63 -12.85 -1.75
C ILE A 56 -0.69 -12.69 -0.98
N GLY A 57 -1.67 -11.94 -1.53
CA GLY A 57 -2.97 -11.81 -0.85
C GLY A 57 -3.75 -13.13 -0.81
N VAL A 58 -3.67 -13.97 -1.86
CA VAL A 58 -4.24 -15.33 -1.86
C VAL A 58 -3.56 -16.18 -0.78
N PHE A 59 -2.22 -16.13 -0.73
CA PHE A 59 -1.45 -16.82 0.29
C PHE A 59 -1.81 -16.36 1.72
N LEU A 60 -1.98 -15.05 1.92
CA LEU A 60 -2.43 -14.48 3.18
C LEU A 60 -3.79 -15.06 3.61
N LEU A 61 -4.76 -15.12 2.69
CA LEU A 61 -6.08 -15.70 2.98
C LEU A 61 -5.99 -17.19 3.34
N ILE A 62 -5.19 -17.97 2.61
CA ILE A 62 -4.97 -19.39 2.94
C ILE A 62 -4.33 -19.52 4.33
N ARG A 63 -3.29 -18.72 4.63
CA ARG A 63 -2.57 -18.79 5.90
C ARG A 63 -3.44 -18.40 7.08
N THR A 64 -4.35 -17.45 6.90
CA THR A 64 -5.26 -16.94 7.93
C THR A 64 -6.61 -17.66 7.95
N TYR A 65 -6.83 -18.66 7.10
CA TYR A 65 -8.09 -19.39 6.99
C TYR A 65 -8.67 -19.86 8.33
N PRO A 66 -7.89 -20.44 9.26
CA PRO A 66 -8.42 -20.91 10.55
C PRO A 66 -9.06 -19.81 11.42
N TYR A 67 -8.71 -18.53 11.19
CA TYR A 67 -9.28 -17.42 11.96
C TYR A 67 -10.66 -16.98 11.47
N TRP A 68 -11.00 -17.24 10.21
CA TRP A 68 -12.26 -16.77 9.61
C TRP A 68 -13.09 -17.87 8.97
N GLU A 69 -12.66 -19.12 9.02
CA GLU A 69 -13.40 -20.25 8.42
C GLU A 69 -14.81 -20.43 8.99
N SER A 70 -15.03 -20.09 10.26
CA SER A 70 -16.34 -20.18 10.93
C SER A 70 -17.26 -18.99 10.62
N LEU A 71 -16.71 -17.89 10.06
CA LEU A 71 -17.42 -16.63 9.82
C LEU A 71 -18.04 -16.59 8.43
N LEU A 72 -19.32 -16.96 8.31
CA LEU A 72 -20.03 -16.98 7.03
C LEU A 72 -20.05 -15.60 6.33
N SER A 73 -20.17 -14.51 7.09
CA SER A 73 -20.15 -13.14 6.56
C SER A 73 -18.85 -12.82 5.82
N ILE A 74 -17.72 -13.26 6.36
CA ILE A 74 -16.40 -13.05 5.77
C ILE A 74 -16.22 -13.92 4.51
N LYS A 75 -16.66 -15.18 4.53
CA LYS A 75 -16.66 -16.04 3.32
C LYS A 75 -17.45 -15.41 2.19
N LEU A 76 -18.65 -14.94 2.47
CA LEU A 76 -19.50 -14.29 1.47
C LEU A 76 -18.87 -12.99 0.95
N LEU A 77 -18.23 -12.21 1.81
CA LEU A 77 -17.49 -11.01 1.41
C LEU A 77 -16.35 -11.34 0.43
N ILE A 78 -15.53 -12.36 0.75
CA ILE A 78 -14.43 -12.80 -0.12
C ILE A 78 -14.96 -13.30 -1.47
N ILE A 79 -16.02 -14.11 -1.47
CA ILE A 79 -16.68 -14.61 -2.69
C ILE A 79 -17.21 -13.44 -3.53
N PHE A 80 -17.86 -12.48 -2.91
CA PHE A 80 -18.39 -11.31 -3.61
C PHE A 80 -17.29 -10.47 -4.26
N ILE A 81 -16.20 -10.16 -3.51
CA ILE A 81 -15.04 -9.44 -4.05
C ILE A 81 -14.41 -10.22 -5.20
N GLY A 82 -14.19 -11.53 -5.03
CA GLY A 82 -13.60 -12.39 -6.03
C GLY A 82 -14.44 -12.47 -7.31
N LEU A 83 -15.74 -12.67 -7.19
CA LEU A 83 -16.67 -12.75 -8.32
C LEU A 83 -16.77 -11.42 -9.08
N ALA A 84 -16.97 -10.33 -8.36
CA ALA A 84 -17.02 -8.99 -8.95
C ALA A 84 -15.71 -8.67 -9.70
N THR A 85 -14.57 -9.00 -9.09
CA THR A 85 -13.25 -8.81 -9.71
C THR A 85 -13.09 -9.69 -10.96
N ALA A 86 -13.45 -10.96 -10.87
CA ALA A 86 -13.32 -11.90 -12.00
C ALA A 86 -14.11 -11.41 -13.23
N ILE A 87 -15.33 -10.93 -13.04
CA ILE A 87 -16.19 -10.45 -14.13
C ILE A 87 -15.70 -9.12 -14.69
N ILE A 88 -15.47 -8.13 -13.82
CA ILE A 88 -15.13 -6.76 -14.24
C ILE A 88 -13.73 -6.72 -14.85
N ALA A 89 -12.73 -7.33 -14.19
CA ALA A 89 -11.38 -7.34 -14.72
C ALA A 89 -11.25 -8.09 -16.04
N ASN A 90 -12.00 -9.18 -16.24
CA ASN A 90 -12.04 -9.88 -17.53
C ASN A 90 -12.64 -9.00 -18.63
N GLY A 91 -13.71 -8.26 -18.32
CA GLY A 91 -14.30 -7.29 -19.25
C GLY A 91 -13.30 -6.18 -19.63
N ILE A 92 -12.60 -5.64 -18.66
CA ILE A 92 -11.56 -4.62 -18.89
C ILE A 92 -10.41 -5.18 -19.73
N ALA A 93 -9.92 -6.39 -19.43
CA ALA A 93 -8.85 -7.05 -20.18
C ALA A 93 -9.17 -7.15 -21.67
N GLY A 94 -10.43 -7.44 -22.01
CA GLY A 94 -10.87 -7.61 -23.41
C GLY A 94 -10.84 -6.33 -24.25
N VAL A 95 -10.77 -5.15 -23.63
CA VAL A 95 -10.80 -3.85 -24.33
C VAL A 95 -9.49 -3.07 -24.23
N GLN A 96 -8.48 -3.60 -23.54
CA GLN A 96 -7.20 -2.93 -23.36
C GLN A 96 -6.37 -2.93 -24.65
N SER A 97 -5.80 -1.79 -24.99
CA SER A 97 -4.94 -1.63 -26.17
C SER A 97 -3.50 -2.13 -25.96
N SER A 98 -3.01 -2.12 -24.74
CA SER A 98 -1.67 -2.60 -24.38
C SER A 98 -1.71 -4.07 -23.97
N VAL A 99 -0.80 -4.87 -24.53
CA VAL A 99 -0.65 -6.29 -24.19
C VAL A 99 -0.33 -6.48 -22.72
N LYS A 100 0.50 -5.60 -22.13
CA LYS A 100 0.84 -5.65 -20.70
C LYS A 100 -0.38 -5.41 -19.81
N THR A 101 -1.19 -4.40 -20.12
CA THR A 101 -2.40 -4.08 -19.33
C THR A 101 -3.45 -5.18 -19.50
N GLN A 102 -3.57 -5.78 -20.69
CA GLN A 102 -4.43 -6.92 -20.94
C GLN A 102 -4.02 -8.12 -20.06
N ILE A 103 -2.72 -8.45 -20.00
CA ILE A 103 -2.20 -9.52 -19.15
C ILE A 103 -2.44 -9.21 -17.68
N ALA A 104 -2.24 -7.93 -17.26
CA ALA A 104 -2.48 -7.48 -15.89
C ALA A 104 -3.93 -7.74 -15.46
N TYR A 105 -4.91 -7.22 -16.18
CA TYR A 105 -6.32 -7.41 -15.85
C TYR A 105 -6.78 -8.87 -15.96
N SER A 106 -6.23 -9.60 -16.93
CA SER A 106 -6.44 -11.05 -17.01
C SER A 106 -5.92 -11.79 -15.78
N SER A 107 -4.77 -11.38 -15.23
CA SER A 107 -4.23 -11.94 -13.98
C SER A 107 -5.12 -11.58 -12.78
N ILE A 108 -5.55 -10.33 -12.66
CA ILE A 108 -6.47 -9.86 -11.60
C ILE A 108 -7.76 -10.70 -11.62
N SER A 109 -8.32 -10.97 -12.80
CA SER A 109 -9.52 -11.81 -12.95
C SER A 109 -9.30 -13.23 -12.42
N GLN A 110 -8.18 -13.88 -12.75
CA GLN A 110 -7.85 -15.22 -12.25
C GLN A 110 -7.64 -15.25 -10.74
N ILE A 111 -7.00 -14.22 -10.18
CA ILE A 111 -6.83 -14.10 -8.73
C ILE A 111 -8.20 -13.94 -8.04
N GLY A 112 -9.16 -13.26 -8.68
CA GLY A 112 -10.54 -13.21 -8.19
C GLY A 112 -11.18 -14.60 -8.07
N LEU A 113 -10.93 -15.50 -9.01
CA LEU A 113 -11.38 -16.90 -8.90
C LEU A 113 -10.68 -17.64 -7.76
N MET A 114 -9.37 -17.39 -7.55
CA MET A 114 -8.65 -17.99 -6.42
C MET A 114 -9.21 -17.54 -5.07
N PHE A 115 -9.69 -16.28 -4.94
CA PHE A 115 -10.38 -15.81 -3.74
C PHE A 115 -11.64 -16.65 -3.47
N ILE A 116 -12.41 -16.99 -4.50
CA ILE A 116 -13.60 -17.85 -4.38
C ILE A 116 -13.19 -19.26 -3.96
N GLU A 117 -12.15 -19.82 -4.57
CA GLU A 117 -11.64 -21.16 -4.25
C GLU A 117 -11.21 -21.25 -2.78
N VAL A 118 -10.45 -20.26 -2.29
CA VAL A 118 -10.03 -20.20 -0.87
C VAL A 118 -11.23 -20.08 0.06
N ALA A 119 -12.20 -19.20 -0.24
CA ALA A 119 -13.39 -19.01 0.58
C ALA A 119 -14.27 -20.28 0.64
N SER A 120 -14.23 -21.09 -0.43
CA SER A 120 -14.91 -22.37 -0.52
C SER A 120 -14.16 -23.53 0.17
N GLY A 121 -12.97 -23.27 0.74
CA GLY A 121 -12.13 -24.29 1.40
C GLY A 121 -11.31 -25.15 0.44
N LEU A 122 -11.27 -24.82 -0.85
CA LEU A 122 -10.54 -25.59 -1.88
C LEU A 122 -9.06 -25.17 -1.96
N HIS A 123 -8.32 -25.29 -0.83
CA HIS A 123 -6.96 -24.76 -0.71
C HIS A 123 -5.97 -25.37 -1.71
N VAL A 124 -6.05 -26.69 -1.94
CA VAL A 124 -5.16 -27.38 -2.89
C VAL A 124 -5.39 -26.88 -4.31
N LEU A 125 -6.66 -26.70 -4.70
CA LEU A 125 -7.03 -26.15 -6.01
C LEU A 125 -6.50 -24.72 -6.16
N ALA A 126 -6.70 -23.88 -5.14
CA ALA A 126 -6.20 -22.51 -5.12
C ALA A 126 -4.66 -22.43 -5.25
N LEU A 127 -3.93 -23.36 -4.62
CA LEU A 127 -2.45 -23.42 -4.74
C LEU A 127 -2.00 -23.86 -6.13
N ILE A 128 -2.68 -24.85 -6.75
CA ILE A 128 -2.40 -25.29 -8.13
C ILE A 128 -2.71 -24.14 -9.10
N HIS A 129 -3.85 -23.47 -8.93
CA HIS A 129 -4.25 -22.32 -9.74
C HIS A 129 -3.26 -21.16 -9.58
N PHE A 130 -2.85 -20.86 -8.35
CA PHE A 130 -1.79 -19.89 -8.03
C PHE A 130 -0.51 -20.18 -8.83
N ALA A 131 0.03 -21.41 -8.73
CA ALA A 131 1.26 -21.78 -9.42
C ALA A 131 1.09 -21.68 -10.94
N GLY A 132 0.00 -22.22 -11.49
CA GLY A 132 -0.29 -22.17 -12.92
C GLY A 132 -0.41 -20.75 -13.45
N ASN A 133 -1.14 -19.87 -12.73
CA ASN A 133 -1.28 -18.48 -13.12
C ASN A 133 0.06 -17.71 -13.03
N ALA A 134 0.83 -17.94 -11.96
CA ALA A 134 2.14 -17.30 -11.78
C ALA A 134 3.10 -17.62 -12.94
N PHE A 135 3.23 -18.91 -13.30
CA PHE A 135 4.07 -19.32 -14.44
C PHE A 135 3.55 -18.78 -15.76
N LEU A 136 2.25 -18.89 -16.01
CA LEU A 136 1.64 -18.44 -17.27
C LEU A 136 1.83 -16.94 -17.47
N ARG A 137 1.57 -16.13 -16.44
CA ARG A 137 1.69 -14.65 -16.53
C ARG A 137 3.12 -14.20 -16.69
N THR A 138 4.04 -14.84 -15.97
CA THR A 138 5.48 -14.58 -16.14
C THR A 138 5.92 -14.83 -17.57
N TYR A 139 5.55 -15.98 -18.13
CA TYR A 139 5.84 -16.32 -19.53
C TYR A 139 5.22 -15.32 -20.50
N GLN A 140 3.92 -15.01 -20.36
CA GLN A 140 3.23 -14.05 -21.22
C GLN A 140 3.87 -12.66 -21.21
N LEU A 141 4.29 -12.17 -20.03
CA LEU A 141 4.96 -10.88 -19.92
C LEU A 141 6.33 -10.89 -20.59
N LEU A 142 7.11 -11.94 -20.41
CA LEU A 142 8.42 -12.06 -21.07
C LEU A 142 8.33 -12.10 -22.60
N VAL A 143 7.29 -12.75 -23.13
CA VAL A 143 7.07 -12.86 -24.58
C VAL A 143 6.30 -11.67 -25.16
N SER A 144 5.68 -10.82 -24.34
CA SER A 144 4.82 -9.71 -24.78
C SER A 144 5.45 -8.75 -25.82
N PRO A 145 6.75 -8.41 -25.81
CA PRO A 145 7.35 -7.55 -26.84
C PRO A 145 7.30 -8.18 -28.24
N SER A 146 7.54 -9.48 -28.36
CA SER A 146 7.51 -10.19 -29.65
C SER A 146 6.09 -10.34 -30.18
N VAL A 147 5.09 -10.56 -29.29
CA VAL A 147 3.67 -10.60 -29.66
C VAL A 147 3.22 -9.25 -30.20
N LEU A 148 3.61 -8.14 -29.58
CA LEU A 148 3.27 -6.81 -30.07
C LEU A 148 3.83 -6.57 -31.49
N SER A 149 5.09 -6.93 -31.73
CA SER A 149 5.72 -6.82 -33.05
C SER A 149 4.97 -7.63 -34.12
N TYR A 150 4.61 -8.86 -33.78
CA TYR A 150 3.82 -9.73 -34.65
C TYR A 150 2.42 -9.16 -34.97
N LEU A 151 1.71 -8.67 -33.97
CA LEU A 151 0.37 -8.09 -34.15
C LEU A 151 0.45 -6.82 -35.01
N THR A 152 1.45 -5.96 -34.81
CA THR A 152 1.64 -4.74 -35.59
C THR A 152 1.92 -5.10 -37.07
N HIS A 153 2.79 -6.09 -37.31
CA HIS A 153 3.06 -6.59 -38.65
C HIS A 153 1.79 -7.15 -39.31
N ASN A 154 1.01 -7.95 -38.60
CA ASN A 154 -0.23 -8.51 -39.12
C ASN A 154 -1.29 -7.42 -39.43
N MET A 155 -1.41 -6.41 -38.60
CA MET A 155 -2.32 -5.27 -38.87
C MET A 155 -1.90 -4.52 -40.15
N PHE A 156 -0.61 -4.38 -40.40
CA PHE A 156 -0.10 -3.66 -41.59
C PHE A 156 -0.35 -4.43 -42.89
N TYR A 157 -0.16 -5.74 -42.89
CA TYR A 157 -0.22 -6.56 -44.12
C TYR A 157 -1.55 -7.27 -44.34
N HIS A 158 -2.35 -7.45 -43.28
CA HIS A 158 -3.60 -8.24 -43.36
C HIS A 158 -4.80 -7.50 -42.74
N PHE A 159 -4.84 -6.16 -42.88
CA PHE A 159 -5.94 -5.36 -42.36
C PHE A 159 -7.28 -5.83 -42.98
N LYS A 160 -8.20 -6.27 -42.13
CA LYS A 160 -9.59 -6.55 -42.48
C LYS A 160 -10.47 -5.52 -41.75
N PRO A 161 -11.22 -4.66 -42.49
CA PRO A 161 -12.13 -3.73 -41.83
C PRO A 161 -13.20 -4.49 -41.05
N ALA A 162 -13.53 -4.02 -39.86
CA ALA A 162 -14.59 -4.62 -39.07
C ALA A 162 -15.94 -4.46 -39.76
N VAL A 163 -16.64 -5.58 -40.03
CA VAL A 163 -17.99 -5.56 -40.55
C VAL A 163 -18.95 -5.24 -39.42
N ILE A 164 -19.52 -4.01 -39.43
CA ILE A 164 -20.52 -3.59 -38.47
C ILE A 164 -21.88 -4.19 -38.86
N ASN A 165 -22.16 -5.39 -38.39
CA ASN A 165 -23.48 -5.99 -38.47
C ASN A 165 -24.34 -5.49 -37.30
N GLY A 166 -25.23 -4.54 -37.55
CA GLY A 166 -25.92 -3.80 -36.52
C GLY A 166 -27.37 -4.22 -36.28
N ASN A 167 -27.64 -4.85 -35.14
CA ASN A 167 -28.93 -4.77 -34.44
C ASN A 167 -28.82 -3.67 -33.36
N ILE A 168 -29.48 -2.53 -33.57
CA ILE A 168 -29.29 -1.28 -32.77
C ILE A 168 -29.63 -1.46 -31.28
N ALA A 169 -30.65 -2.23 -30.91
CA ALA A 169 -31.10 -2.37 -29.53
C ALA A 169 -30.19 -3.28 -28.66
N GLY A 170 -29.69 -4.40 -29.23
CA GLY A 170 -28.71 -5.25 -28.53
C GLY A 170 -27.32 -4.62 -28.43
N ASN A 171 -27.02 -3.69 -29.32
CA ASN A 171 -25.74 -2.97 -29.32
C ASN A 171 -25.64 -1.88 -28.25
N SER A 172 -26.76 -1.29 -27.78
CA SER A 172 -26.72 -0.24 -26.76
C SER A 172 -26.14 -0.73 -25.42
N PHE A 173 -26.58 -1.89 -24.94
CA PHE A 173 -26.04 -2.48 -23.70
C PHE A 173 -24.58 -2.90 -23.85
N LYS A 174 -24.23 -3.55 -24.96
CA LYS A 174 -22.83 -3.92 -25.26
C LYS A 174 -21.92 -2.71 -25.37
N ASN A 175 -22.40 -1.64 -26.04
CA ASN A 175 -21.66 -0.39 -26.16
C ASN A 175 -21.46 0.30 -24.81
N SER A 176 -22.47 0.28 -23.93
CA SER A 176 -22.37 0.82 -22.57
C SER A 176 -21.33 0.05 -21.73
N LEU A 177 -21.37 -1.29 -21.79
CA LEU A 177 -20.35 -2.12 -21.12
C LEU A 177 -18.96 -1.89 -21.71
N TYR A 178 -18.83 -1.76 -23.00
CA TYR A 178 -17.57 -1.47 -23.66
C TYR A 178 -16.97 -0.13 -23.19
N ILE A 179 -17.78 0.92 -23.13
CA ILE A 179 -17.35 2.23 -22.62
C ILE A 179 -16.97 2.17 -21.13
N LEU A 180 -17.75 1.44 -20.31
CA LEU A 180 -17.43 1.24 -18.90
C LEU A 180 -16.09 0.51 -18.73
N ASN A 181 -15.85 -0.54 -19.52
CA ASN A 181 -14.62 -1.31 -19.48
C ASN A 181 -13.40 -0.47 -19.94
N ILE A 182 -13.54 0.35 -20.99
CA ILE A 182 -12.47 1.29 -21.41
C ILE A 182 -12.13 2.29 -20.29
N LYS A 183 -13.16 2.80 -19.59
CA LYS A 183 -12.98 3.71 -18.46
C LYS A 183 -12.61 3.01 -17.16
N GLU A 184 -12.33 1.70 -17.20
CA GLU A 184 -12.00 0.90 -16.01
C GLU A 184 -13.04 1.09 -14.88
N TRP A 185 -14.32 1.23 -15.25
CA TRP A 185 -15.46 1.48 -14.36
C TRP A 185 -15.29 2.73 -13.47
N ASN A 186 -14.41 3.66 -13.84
CA ASN A 186 -14.04 4.83 -13.05
C ASN A 186 -13.63 4.50 -11.60
N ILE A 187 -13.03 3.33 -11.38
CA ILE A 187 -12.67 2.82 -10.04
C ILE A 187 -11.73 3.81 -9.34
N ASP A 188 -10.75 4.37 -10.05
CA ASP A 188 -9.85 5.39 -9.50
C ASP A 188 -10.58 6.63 -8.99
N PHE A 189 -11.57 7.11 -9.75
CA PHE A 189 -12.36 8.25 -9.33
C PHE A 189 -13.17 7.94 -8.07
N LEU A 190 -13.74 6.73 -7.97
CA LEU A 190 -14.46 6.27 -6.80
C LEU A 190 -13.54 6.18 -5.58
N LEU A 191 -12.35 5.57 -5.73
CA LEU A 191 -11.35 5.49 -4.66
C LEU A 191 -10.89 6.88 -4.22
N TYR A 192 -10.62 7.78 -5.18
CA TYR A 192 -10.22 9.14 -4.86
C TYR A 192 -11.31 9.87 -4.08
N ARG A 193 -12.56 9.78 -4.53
CA ARG A 193 -13.68 10.51 -3.93
C ARG A 193 -14.06 9.98 -2.56
N TYR A 194 -14.14 8.66 -2.39
CA TYR A 194 -14.68 8.04 -1.18
C TYR A 194 -13.61 7.63 -0.16
N LEU A 195 -12.39 7.33 -0.61
CA LEU A 195 -11.30 6.95 0.28
C LEU A 195 -10.32 8.11 0.52
N TRP A 196 -9.71 8.66 -0.54
CA TRP A 196 -8.66 9.66 -0.40
C TRP A 196 -9.15 11.05 -0.03
N SER A 197 -10.29 11.49 -0.54
CA SER A 197 -10.82 12.83 -0.28
C SER A 197 -11.15 13.05 1.21
N PRO A 198 -11.78 12.11 1.95
CA PRO A 198 -11.97 12.21 3.39
C PRO A 198 -10.66 12.33 4.17
N PHE A 199 -9.65 11.51 3.85
CA PHE A 199 -8.34 11.61 4.50
C PHE A 199 -7.65 12.95 4.24
N LYS A 200 -7.71 13.46 3.01
CA LYS A 200 -7.22 14.80 2.68
C LYS A 200 -7.96 15.89 3.44
N TRP A 201 -9.27 15.77 3.56
CA TRP A 201 -10.08 16.73 4.33
C TRP A 201 -9.69 16.75 5.80
N ILE A 202 -9.54 15.57 6.43
CA ILE A 202 -9.07 15.45 7.82
C ILE A 202 -7.67 16.06 7.96
N GLY A 203 -6.73 15.67 7.09
CA GLY A 203 -5.36 16.19 7.12
C GLY A 203 -5.27 17.70 6.94
N ASN A 204 -6.14 18.29 6.12
CA ASN A 204 -6.23 19.75 5.98
C ASN A 204 -6.74 20.45 7.26
N LYS A 205 -7.67 19.82 7.99
CA LYS A 205 -8.13 20.33 9.29
C LYS A 205 -7.03 20.29 10.35
N LEU A 206 -6.05 19.42 10.21
CA LEU A 206 -4.89 19.29 11.09
C LEU A 206 -3.78 20.34 10.83
N ASN A 207 -4.05 21.39 10.06
CA ASN A 207 -3.07 22.44 9.75
C ASN A 207 -2.53 23.14 11.02
N PHE A 208 -3.28 23.13 12.11
CA PHE A 208 -2.85 23.66 13.41
C PHE A 208 -1.61 22.95 13.98
N LEU A 209 -1.33 21.69 13.59
CA LEU A 209 -0.16 20.93 14.03
C LEU A 209 1.18 21.54 13.56
N ILE A 210 1.16 22.42 12.57
CA ILE A 210 2.35 23.14 12.09
C ILE A 210 2.61 24.41 12.91
N ASN A 211 1.68 24.82 13.76
CA ASN A 211 1.85 26.01 14.59
C ASN A 211 3.00 25.82 15.59
N LYS A 212 3.85 26.83 15.72
CA LYS A 212 5.03 26.83 16.62
C LYS A 212 4.68 26.42 18.05
N TRP A 213 3.55 26.90 18.57
CA TRP A 213 3.11 26.57 19.93
C TRP A 213 2.72 25.09 20.08
N VAL A 214 2.07 24.53 19.06
CA VAL A 214 1.69 23.11 19.06
C VAL A 214 2.93 22.22 18.92
N ILE A 215 3.92 22.62 18.14
CA ILE A 215 5.20 21.92 18.05
C ILE A 215 5.90 21.87 19.41
N ILE A 216 5.91 22.97 20.17
CA ILE A 216 6.47 23.01 21.52
C ILE A 216 5.72 22.03 22.43
N VAL A 217 4.39 22.03 22.39
CA VAL A 217 3.57 21.10 23.18
C VAL A 217 3.86 19.64 22.80
N LEU A 218 4.01 19.34 21.50
CA LEU A 218 4.36 17.99 21.04
C LEU A 218 5.75 17.55 21.53
N ILE A 219 6.73 18.45 21.52
CA ILE A 219 8.07 18.17 22.06
C ILE A 219 7.98 17.90 23.57
N LEU A 220 7.25 18.72 24.32
CA LEU A 220 7.04 18.50 25.74
C LEU A 220 6.33 17.16 26.01
N LEU A 221 5.29 16.85 25.23
CA LEU A 221 4.58 15.58 25.32
C LEU A 221 5.51 14.38 25.04
N TYR A 222 6.41 14.48 24.06
CA TYR A 222 7.38 13.44 23.76
C TYR A 222 8.38 13.25 24.91
N VAL A 223 8.92 14.34 25.47
CA VAL A 223 9.84 14.31 26.60
C VAL A 223 9.16 13.73 27.84
N THR A 224 7.89 14.11 28.11
CA THR A 224 7.13 13.52 29.24
C THR A 224 6.93 12.01 29.05
N GLY A 225 6.68 11.54 27.84
CA GLY A 225 6.58 10.09 27.56
C GLY A 225 7.86 9.32 27.82
N LEU A 226 9.02 9.91 27.46
CA LEU A 226 10.32 9.29 27.79
C LEU A 226 10.54 9.27 29.31
N SER A 227 10.19 10.35 30.04
CA SER A 227 10.30 10.41 31.49
C SER A 227 9.38 9.40 32.18
N ILE A 228 8.16 9.22 31.69
CA ILE A 228 7.19 8.24 32.22
C ILE A 228 7.74 6.82 32.11
N ASN A 229 8.42 6.49 31.02
CA ASN A 229 9.04 5.19 30.86
C ASN A 229 10.12 4.91 31.90
N GLU A 230 10.89 5.93 32.30
CA GLU A 230 11.90 5.82 33.38
C GLU A 230 11.28 5.66 34.77
N PHE A 231 10.16 6.32 35.03
CA PHE A 231 9.49 6.34 36.34
C PHE A 231 8.22 5.49 36.37
N ARG A 232 8.17 4.44 35.53
CA ARG A 232 7.00 3.58 35.36
C ARG A 232 6.50 2.97 36.68
N GLU A 233 7.40 2.60 37.58
CA GLU A 233 7.08 2.00 38.87
C GLU A 233 6.26 2.91 39.82
N TYR A 234 6.31 4.25 39.61
CA TYR A 234 5.62 5.24 40.45
C TYR A 234 4.27 5.67 39.89
N ILE A 235 3.85 5.15 38.73
CA ILE A 235 2.66 5.59 38.01
C ILE A 235 1.58 4.49 38.09
N SER A 236 0.31 4.90 38.21
CA SER A 236 -0.80 3.94 38.23
C SER A 236 -0.92 3.17 36.92
N ILE A 237 -1.23 1.89 37.00
CA ILE A 237 -1.36 0.96 35.87
C ILE A 237 -2.36 1.49 34.82
N ASP A 238 -3.50 2.02 35.28
CA ASP A 238 -4.53 2.56 34.38
C ASP A 238 -4.05 3.68 33.46
N ILE A 239 -3.11 4.51 33.96
CA ILE A 239 -2.51 5.60 33.16
C ILE A 239 -1.51 5.01 32.15
N ILE A 240 -0.70 4.05 32.60
CA ILE A 240 0.32 3.41 31.74
C ILE A 240 -0.35 2.73 30.56
N ASP A 241 -1.47 2.03 30.75
CA ASP A 241 -2.19 1.33 29.69
C ASP A 241 -2.84 2.28 28.67
N LEU A 242 -3.19 3.51 29.09
CA LEU A 242 -3.79 4.52 28.21
C LEU A 242 -2.74 5.27 27.36
N LEU A 243 -1.53 5.45 27.86
CA LEU A 243 -0.50 6.26 27.21
C LEU A 243 -0.11 5.77 25.80
N PRO A 244 0.06 4.47 25.51
CA PRO A 244 0.38 3.98 24.16
C PRO A 244 -0.67 4.41 23.13
N PHE A 245 -1.95 4.41 23.50
CA PHE A 245 -3.04 4.85 22.61
C PHE A 245 -2.94 6.36 22.33
N ILE A 246 -2.62 7.18 23.32
CA ILE A 246 -2.46 8.62 23.15
C ILE A 246 -1.28 8.93 22.22
N TYR A 247 -0.12 8.28 22.43
CA TYR A 247 1.06 8.50 21.61
C TYR A 247 0.90 7.95 20.19
N SER A 248 0.28 6.77 20.00
CA SER A 248 -0.01 6.24 18.68
C SER A 248 -1.00 7.12 17.91
N PHE A 249 -2.03 7.64 18.60
CA PHE A 249 -2.98 8.56 18.00
C PHE A 249 -2.34 9.90 17.60
N ALA A 250 -1.49 10.47 18.45
CA ALA A 250 -0.71 11.67 18.10
C ALA A 250 0.19 11.41 16.87
N GLY A 251 0.88 10.27 16.83
CA GLY A 251 1.68 9.84 15.68
C GLY A 251 0.85 9.71 14.40
N LEU A 252 -0.33 9.10 14.47
CA LEU A 252 -1.28 8.99 13.36
C LEU A 252 -1.70 10.36 12.82
N LEU A 253 -2.03 11.31 13.69
CA LEU A 253 -2.43 12.67 13.28
C LEU A 253 -1.29 13.40 12.56
N LEU A 254 -0.05 13.25 13.03
CA LEU A 254 1.15 13.84 12.41
C LEU A 254 1.40 13.24 11.01
N ILE A 255 1.25 11.91 10.86
CA ILE A 255 1.39 11.24 9.56
C ILE A 255 0.27 11.65 8.60
N LEU A 256 -0.98 11.73 9.06
CA LEU A 256 -2.10 12.20 8.24
C LEU A 256 -1.88 13.64 7.75
N ARG A 257 -1.36 14.50 8.62
CA ARG A 257 -1.02 15.88 8.22
C ARG A 257 0.12 15.91 7.20
N SER A 258 1.17 15.12 7.42
CA SER A 258 2.29 15.00 6.47
C SER A 258 1.84 14.53 5.08
N PHE A 259 0.95 13.55 5.04
CA PHE A 259 0.40 13.01 3.78
C PHE A 259 -0.28 14.09 2.92
N VAL A 260 -0.91 15.09 3.56
CA VAL A 260 -1.62 16.17 2.87
C VAL A 260 -0.69 17.35 2.52
N GLU A 261 0.43 17.51 3.25
CA GLU A 261 1.38 18.59 2.97
C GLU A 261 2.14 18.32 1.67
N ARG A 262 1.81 19.09 0.63
CA ARG A 262 2.42 18.97 -0.69
C ARG A 262 3.17 20.23 -1.12
N GLY A 263 2.95 21.35 -0.42
CA GLY A 263 3.56 22.63 -0.74
C GLY A 263 5.00 22.76 -0.23
N GLU A 264 5.30 22.17 0.93
CA GLU A 264 6.57 22.33 1.64
C GLU A 264 7.17 20.98 2.01
N ALA A 265 8.11 20.46 1.20
CA ALA A 265 8.73 19.15 1.43
C ALA A 265 9.42 19.02 2.80
N ILE A 266 10.04 20.11 3.30
CA ILE A 266 10.69 20.12 4.63
C ILE A 266 9.67 19.92 5.74
N GLN A 267 8.51 20.56 5.65
CA GLN A 267 7.46 20.38 6.66
C GLN A 267 6.90 18.96 6.65
N ALA A 268 6.63 18.41 5.46
CA ALA A 268 6.21 17.02 5.30
C ALA A 268 7.23 16.05 5.92
N TRP A 269 8.52 16.28 5.68
CA TRP A 269 9.63 15.48 6.23
C TRP A 269 9.64 15.48 7.74
N ILE A 270 9.58 16.66 8.38
CA ILE A 270 9.57 16.80 9.83
C ILE A 270 8.34 16.11 10.44
N LEU A 271 7.17 16.27 9.83
CA LEU A 271 5.93 15.64 10.32
C LEU A 271 5.99 14.10 10.26
N VAL A 272 6.53 13.52 9.19
CA VAL A 272 6.73 12.06 9.09
C VAL A 272 7.64 11.55 10.19
N ILE A 273 8.79 12.20 10.38
CA ILE A 273 9.76 11.80 11.40
C ILE A 273 9.16 11.93 12.79
N SER A 274 8.50 13.05 13.09
CA SER A 274 7.82 13.25 14.37
C SER A 274 6.76 12.17 14.60
N GLY A 275 5.94 11.85 13.58
CA GLY A 275 4.95 10.78 13.67
C GLY A 275 5.58 9.42 13.95
N GLN A 276 6.69 9.10 13.30
CA GLN A 276 7.43 7.85 13.52
C GLN A 276 7.99 7.77 14.96
N LEU A 277 8.53 8.87 15.48
CA LEU A 277 9.02 8.94 16.87
C LEU A 277 7.90 8.69 17.88
N PHE A 278 6.72 9.30 17.68
CA PHE A 278 5.56 9.09 18.54
C PHE A 278 5.04 7.64 18.51
N ILE A 279 5.01 7.02 17.34
CA ILE A 279 4.63 5.60 17.20
C ILE A 279 5.65 4.71 17.90
N THR A 280 6.95 4.98 17.73
CA THR A 280 8.00 4.21 18.41
C THR A 280 7.88 4.33 19.92
N LEU A 281 7.63 5.52 20.45
CA LEU A 281 7.41 5.74 21.89
C LEU A 281 6.17 4.97 22.39
N SER A 282 5.09 4.94 21.61
CA SER A 282 3.91 4.14 21.92
C SER A 282 4.24 2.64 22.05
N VAL A 283 5.03 2.09 21.13
CA VAL A 283 5.46 0.68 21.17
C VAL A 283 6.33 0.38 22.38
N VAL A 284 7.22 1.32 22.73
CA VAL A 284 8.07 1.23 23.92
C VAL A 284 7.24 1.15 25.20
N LEU A 285 6.21 2.00 25.30
CA LEU A 285 5.33 2.04 26.47
C LEU A 285 4.43 0.80 26.61
N LEU A 286 4.17 0.08 25.51
CA LEU A 286 3.40 -1.17 25.53
C LEU A 286 4.19 -2.35 26.14
N ASN A 287 5.51 -2.34 26.04
CA ASN A 287 6.34 -3.48 26.43
C ASN A 287 7.03 -3.21 27.77
N GLU A 288 6.84 -4.09 28.75
CA GLU A 288 7.44 -3.96 30.09
C GLU A 288 8.95 -4.32 30.10
N ASP A 289 9.33 -5.32 29.32
CA ASP A 289 10.71 -5.87 29.28
C ASP A 289 11.58 -5.26 28.17
N PHE A 290 11.27 -4.04 27.74
CA PHE A 290 11.92 -3.46 26.56
C PHE A 290 13.34 -3.00 26.87
N GLY A 291 14.32 -3.67 26.32
CA GLY A 291 15.72 -3.25 26.41
C GLY A 291 15.99 -1.96 25.60
N TYR A 292 16.57 -0.95 26.23
CA TYR A 292 16.98 0.31 25.57
C TYR A 292 17.82 0.11 24.32
N HIS A 293 18.53 -1.01 24.18
CA HIS A 293 19.37 -1.33 23.03
C HIS A 293 18.57 -1.38 21.72
N HIS A 294 17.35 -1.91 21.74
CA HIS A 294 16.49 -2.00 20.55
C HIS A 294 16.02 -0.64 20.07
N ILE A 295 15.66 0.23 21.03
CA ILE A 295 15.24 1.62 20.75
C ILE A 295 16.42 2.42 20.20
N ILE A 296 17.59 2.32 20.83
CA ILE A 296 18.81 3.02 20.40
C ILE A 296 19.18 2.59 18.97
N LEU A 297 19.09 1.29 18.68
CA LEU A 297 19.37 0.77 17.33
C LEU A 297 18.41 1.32 16.29
N PHE A 298 17.10 1.31 16.58
CA PHE A 298 16.08 1.90 15.72
C PHE A 298 16.30 3.41 15.53
N LEU A 299 16.47 4.16 16.61
CA LEU A 299 16.67 5.61 16.58
C LEU A 299 17.98 5.99 15.91
N SER A 300 19.05 5.21 16.06
CA SER A 300 20.33 5.49 15.41
C SER A 300 20.21 5.55 13.88
N GLY A 301 19.48 4.61 13.28
CA GLY A 301 19.23 4.60 11.84
C GLY A 301 18.26 5.68 11.40
N SER A 302 17.09 5.77 12.06
CA SER A 302 16.03 6.70 11.67
C SER A 302 16.42 8.17 11.87
N LEU A 303 17.07 8.53 13.00
CA LEU A 303 17.48 9.90 13.28
C LEU A 303 18.64 10.36 12.39
N THR A 304 19.63 9.48 12.12
CA THR A 304 20.71 9.83 11.19
C THR A 304 20.18 10.09 9.79
N ALA A 305 19.29 9.22 9.28
CA ALA A 305 18.63 9.40 7.99
C ALA A 305 17.75 10.68 7.98
N ALA A 306 17.05 10.97 9.08
CA ALA A 306 16.23 12.16 9.23
C ALA A 306 17.05 13.46 9.15
N ILE A 307 18.17 13.53 9.87
CA ILE A 307 19.05 14.72 9.92
C ILE A 307 19.70 14.94 8.54
N ILE A 308 20.26 13.90 7.94
CA ILE A 308 20.92 14.01 6.63
C ILE A 308 19.88 14.39 5.56
N GLY A 309 18.70 13.75 5.56
CA GLY A 309 17.61 14.08 4.65
C GLY A 309 17.10 15.52 4.79
N TYR A 310 17.00 16.04 6.02
CA TYR A 310 16.68 17.44 6.28
C TYR A 310 17.73 18.39 5.69
N ILE A 311 19.02 18.10 5.86
CA ILE A 311 20.12 18.88 5.27
C ILE A 311 20.04 18.87 3.75
N CYS A 312 19.78 17.71 3.14
CA CYS A 312 19.57 17.60 1.70
C CYS A 312 18.40 18.45 1.21
N LEU A 313 17.24 18.35 1.85
CA LEU A 313 16.05 19.15 1.50
C LEU A 313 16.29 20.64 1.66
N LYS A 314 17.01 21.07 2.72
CA LYS A 314 17.37 22.47 2.92
C LYS A 314 18.28 22.98 1.80
N LYS A 315 19.26 22.18 1.34
CA LYS A 315 20.10 22.52 0.20
C LYS A 315 19.30 22.55 -1.11
N MET A 316 18.41 21.60 -1.37
CA MET A 316 17.52 21.60 -2.54
C MET A 316 16.62 22.85 -2.55
N LYS A 317 16.06 23.23 -1.40
CA LYS A 317 15.27 24.47 -1.27
C LYS A 317 16.08 25.73 -1.55
N ALA A 318 17.38 25.74 -1.23
CA ALA A 318 18.26 26.87 -1.52
C ALA A 318 18.60 26.99 -3.03
N LEU A 319 18.55 25.89 -3.77
CA LEU A 319 18.79 25.86 -5.22
C LEU A 319 17.53 26.32 -6.00
N ASP A 320 16.37 25.82 -5.65
CA ASP A 320 15.11 25.99 -6.42
C ASP A 320 14.10 26.95 -5.78
N ASN A 321 14.46 27.67 -4.71
CA ASN A 321 13.59 28.52 -3.92
C ASN A 321 12.42 27.80 -3.23
N ASN A 322 11.80 26.78 -3.85
CA ASN A 322 10.71 25.97 -3.28
C ASN A 322 10.76 24.52 -3.79
N VAL A 323 10.74 23.54 -2.88
CA VAL A 323 10.62 22.13 -3.20
C VAL A 323 9.17 21.68 -2.99
N ILE A 324 8.39 21.70 -4.08
CA ILE A 324 6.97 21.34 -4.09
C ILE A 324 6.84 19.88 -4.49
N LEU A 325 6.25 19.04 -3.63
CA LEU A 325 6.15 17.58 -3.85
C LEU A 325 5.28 17.17 -5.06
N ASN A 326 4.47 18.07 -5.59
CA ASN A 326 3.64 17.80 -6.78
C ASN A 326 4.33 18.17 -8.11
N LEU A 327 5.54 18.73 -8.06
CA LEU A 327 6.30 19.10 -9.26
C LEU A 327 7.49 18.15 -9.43
N TYR A 328 7.87 17.95 -10.70
CA TYR A 328 9.08 17.22 -11.05
C TYR A 328 10.28 18.18 -11.01
N HIS A 329 11.29 17.88 -10.19
CA HIS A 329 12.45 18.73 -9.98
C HIS A 329 13.72 18.24 -10.68
N GLY A 330 13.80 16.98 -11.10
CA GLY A 330 14.94 16.44 -11.86
C GLY A 330 16.26 16.37 -11.11
N TYR A 331 16.32 16.52 -9.79
CA TYR A 331 17.56 16.59 -8.99
C TYR A 331 18.55 15.45 -9.23
N ILE A 332 18.06 14.26 -9.61
CA ILE A 332 18.94 13.12 -9.88
C ILE A 332 19.80 13.33 -11.12
N TYR A 333 19.35 14.19 -12.05
CA TYR A 333 20.06 14.53 -13.27
C TYR A 333 20.99 15.74 -13.07
N GLU A 334 20.50 16.77 -12.37
CA GLU A 334 21.26 18.02 -12.18
C GLU A 334 22.26 17.91 -11.02
N HIS A 335 21.88 17.22 -9.95
CA HIS A 335 22.67 17.05 -8.73
C HIS A 335 22.64 15.59 -8.26
N PRO A 336 23.25 14.63 -8.98
CA PRO A 336 23.14 13.19 -8.75
C PRO A 336 23.57 12.78 -7.33
N ASN A 337 24.60 13.39 -6.77
CA ASN A 337 25.08 13.07 -5.44
C ASN A 337 24.04 13.42 -4.34
N PHE A 338 23.40 14.58 -4.45
CA PHE A 338 22.35 14.97 -3.49
C PHE A 338 21.09 14.12 -3.66
N GLY A 339 20.68 13.85 -4.90
CA GLY A 339 19.54 12.99 -5.18
C GLY A 339 19.74 11.57 -4.65
N PHE A 340 20.94 11.01 -4.82
CA PHE A 340 21.29 9.69 -4.32
C PHE A 340 21.33 9.64 -2.79
N VAL A 341 21.99 10.61 -2.13
CA VAL A 341 22.03 10.67 -0.66
C VAL A 341 20.63 10.82 -0.08
N PHE A 342 19.77 11.67 -0.68
CA PHE A 342 18.38 11.81 -0.23
C PHE A 342 17.58 10.52 -0.41
N LEU A 343 17.77 9.79 -1.53
CA LEU A 343 17.18 8.47 -1.73
C LEU A 343 17.60 7.49 -0.63
N LEU A 344 18.88 7.44 -0.27
CA LEU A 344 19.38 6.60 0.81
C LEU A 344 18.75 6.99 2.17
N CYS A 345 18.53 8.29 2.42
CA CYS A 345 17.83 8.74 3.62
C CYS A 345 16.36 8.25 3.63
N CYS A 346 15.65 8.34 2.51
CA CYS A 346 14.28 7.81 2.39
C CYS A 346 14.25 6.30 2.66
N LEU A 347 15.17 5.53 2.06
CA LEU A 347 15.30 4.10 2.28
C LEU A 347 15.68 3.77 3.74
N GLY A 348 16.52 4.59 4.35
CA GLY A 348 16.91 4.46 5.75
C GLY A 348 15.74 4.66 6.72
N ILE A 349 14.83 5.62 6.46
CA ILE A 349 13.64 5.85 7.28
C ILE A 349 12.61 4.73 7.10
N ILE A 350 12.45 4.23 5.88
CA ILE A 350 11.53 3.11 5.57
C ILE A 350 12.00 1.80 6.22
N GLY A 351 13.29 1.70 6.57
CA GLY A 351 13.86 0.47 7.10
C GLY A 351 14.23 -0.52 6.00
N LEU A 352 15.05 -0.09 5.03
CA LEU A 352 15.61 -1.02 4.05
C LEU A 352 16.47 -2.08 4.76
N PRO A 353 16.40 -3.37 4.40
CA PRO A 353 17.33 -4.40 4.87
C PRO A 353 18.77 -3.91 4.71
N PHE A 354 19.64 -3.94 5.64
CA PHE A 354 20.98 -3.34 5.76
C PHE A 354 21.03 -2.01 6.53
N THR A 355 19.88 -1.43 6.92
CA THR A 355 19.89 -0.24 7.77
C THR A 355 19.67 -0.62 9.24
N PRO A 356 20.25 0.13 10.20
CA PRO A 356 19.95 -0.09 11.62
C PRO A 356 18.47 0.04 11.95
N THR A 357 17.75 0.90 11.21
CA THR A 357 16.29 1.05 11.33
C THR A 357 15.56 -0.26 11.07
N PHE A 358 15.96 -1.03 10.04
CA PHE A 358 15.34 -2.32 9.73
C PHE A 358 15.50 -3.31 10.89
N ILE A 359 16.73 -3.46 11.39
CA ILE A 359 17.02 -4.36 12.51
C ILE A 359 16.25 -3.90 13.76
N GLY A 360 16.19 -2.58 14.00
CA GLY A 360 15.43 -2.01 15.10
C GLY A 360 13.92 -2.26 14.97
N ILE A 361 13.33 -2.15 13.77
CA ILE A 361 11.92 -2.47 13.51
C ILE A 361 11.64 -3.95 13.79
N ASP A 362 12.48 -4.84 13.26
CA ASP A 362 12.31 -6.28 13.44
C ASP A 362 12.35 -6.67 14.92
N LEU A 363 13.30 -6.13 15.67
CA LEU A 363 13.40 -6.35 17.11
C LEU A 363 12.21 -5.73 17.88
N LEU A 364 11.74 -4.54 17.48
CA LEU A 364 10.61 -3.87 18.11
C LEU A 364 9.31 -4.67 17.95
N PHE A 365 9.05 -5.24 16.77
CA PHE A 365 7.81 -5.97 16.50
C PHE A 365 7.85 -7.43 16.96
N ASN A 366 9.01 -8.08 17.01
CA ASN A 366 9.12 -9.46 17.47
C ASN A 366 8.93 -9.61 18.98
N HIS A 367 9.06 -8.53 19.75
CA HIS A 367 8.89 -8.50 21.21
C HIS A 367 7.54 -7.91 21.67
N ILE A 368 6.60 -7.64 20.75
CA ILE A 368 5.22 -7.29 21.11
C ILE A 368 4.49 -8.59 21.44
N HIS A 369 4.26 -8.85 22.73
CA HIS A 369 3.49 -9.98 23.22
C HIS A 369 2.03 -9.62 23.48
#